data_c6d78b6cdbf4360bcb4945a402acc8fe
#
_entry.id   c6d78b6cdbf4360bcb4945a402acc8fe
#
_cell.length_a   1.000
_cell.length_b   1.000
_cell.length_c   1.000
_cell.angle_alpha   90.00
_cell.angle_beta   90.00
_cell.angle_gamma   90.00
#
_symmetry.space_group_name_H-M   'P 1'
#
loop_
_entity.id
_entity.type
_entity.pdbx_description
1 polymer ?
#
loop_
_entity_poly.entity_id
_entity_poly.type
_entity_poly.pdbx_seq_one_letter_code
_entity_poly.pdbx_strand_id
1 'polypeptide(L)'
;MAESLPTTAVVRVSRASYDPSRFAEVDAASKKTSQYIIPAIRRLPGLLHFYAGVSPKGSIVQVSVWDTDEHAAQLDRLKEMVVDGRRDMEAVGVTFTPIFNYPIDWSWTV
;
A
#
# COMPACT_ATOMS: atom_id res chain seq x y z
N MET A 1 -11.17 -9.29 -22.12
CA MET A 1 -11.59 -7.87 -22.11
C MET A 1 -11.37 -7.31 -20.70
N ALA A 2 -10.70 -6.18 -20.61
CA ALA A 2 -10.51 -5.52 -19.33
C ALA A 2 -11.80 -4.84 -18.89
N GLU A 3 -12.13 -4.96 -17.62
CA GLU A 3 -13.27 -4.24 -17.04
C GLU A 3 -12.91 -2.77 -16.84
N SER A 4 -13.85 -1.89 -17.11
CA SER A 4 -13.70 -0.48 -16.83
C SER A 4 -13.76 -0.24 -15.32
N LEU A 5 -12.92 0.67 -14.83
CA LEU A 5 -13.01 1.11 -13.43
C LEU A 5 -14.28 1.93 -13.21
N PRO A 6 -14.88 1.88 -12.03
CA PRO A 6 -15.95 2.80 -11.68
C PRO A 6 -15.49 4.26 -11.82
N THR A 7 -16.40 5.16 -12.16
CA THR A 7 -16.07 6.60 -12.28
C THR A 7 -15.65 7.22 -10.95
N THR A 8 -15.99 6.57 -9.84
CA THR A 8 -15.64 6.99 -8.48
C THR A 8 -14.34 6.38 -7.99
N ALA A 9 -13.66 5.57 -8.82
CA ALA A 9 -12.45 4.87 -8.41
C ALA A 9 -11.33 5.83 -8.04
N VAL A 10 -10.55 5.43 -7.04
CA VAL A 10 -9.39 6.18 -6.57
C VAL A 10 -8.17 5.26 -6.50
N VAL A 11 -7.00 5.86 -6.66
CA VAL A 11 -5.73 5.18 -6.40
C VAL A 11 -5.13 5.76 -5.13
N ARG A 12 -4.72 4.87 -4.22
CA ARG A 12 -4.04 5.24 -2.99
C ARG A 12 -2.58 4.87 -3.10
N VAL A 13 -1.70 5.83 -2.85
CA VAL A 13 -0.26 5.64 -2.95
C VAL A 13 0.37 5.92 -1.60
N SER A 14 1.06 4.91 -1.07
CA SER A 14 1.88 5.03 0.13
C SER A 14 3.33 4.85 -0.26
N ARG A 15 4.18 5.77 0.18
CA ARG A 15 5.62 5.72 -0.07
C ARG A 15 6.39 5.76 1.22
N ALA A 16 7.54 5.11 1.20
CA ALA A 16 8.46 5.11 2.34
C ALA A 16 9.89 5.04 1.83
N SER A 17 10.82 5.40 2.68
CA SER A 17 12.24 5.38 2.37
C SER A 17 13.02 4.69 3.49
N TYR A 18 14.19 4.20 3.15
CA TYR A 18 15.11 3.57 4.10
C TYR A 18 16.51 3.63 3.55
N ASP A 19 17.52 3.39 4.40
CA ASP A 19 18.92 3.31 3.97
C ASP A 19 19.10 2.08 3.07
N PRO A 20 19.55 2.23 1.81
CA PRO A 20 19.72 1.10 0.89
C PRO A 20 20.63 -0.01 1.42
N SER A 21 21.57 0.31 2.31
CA SER A 21 22.44 -0.69 2.93
C SER A 21 21.67 -1.70 3.79
N ARG A 22 20.43 -1.36 4.16
CA ARG A 22 19.55 -2.21 4.97
C ARG A 22 18.51 -2.97 4.15
N PHE A 23 18.70 -3.06 2.85
CA PHE A 23 17.71 -3.69 1.95
C PHE A 23 17.31 -5.09 2.44
N ALA A 24 18.26 -5.94 2.80
CA ALA A 24 17.94 -7.31 3.20
C ALA A 24 17.00 -7.36 4.41
N GLU A 25 17.23 -6.51 5.41
CA GLU A 25 16.38 -6.41 6.60
C GLU A 25 14.99 -5.88 6.25
N VAL A 26 14.94 -4.83 5.43
CA VAL A 26 13.69 -4.19 5.05
C VAL A 26 12.86 -5.11 4.17
N ASP A 27 13.47 -5.78 3.21
CA ASP A 27 12.79 -6.74 2.36
C ASP A 27 12.22 -7.90 3.17
N ALA A 28 12.99 -8.44 4.12
CA ALA A 28 12.51 -9.50 5.01
C ALA A 28 11.34 -9.02 5.89
N ALA A 29 11.43 -7.80 6.43
CA ALA A 29 10.34 -7.23 7.23
C ALA A 29 9.09 -7.00 6.39
N SER A 30 9.24 -6.56 5.14
CA SER A 30 8.11 -6.38 4.23
C SER A 30 7.38 -7.70 3.98
N LYS A 31 8.12 -8.76 3.70
CA LYS A 31 7.55 -10.10 3.49
C LYS A 31 6.85 -10.61 4.74
N LYS A 32 7.45 -10.38 5.91
CA LYS A 32 6.86 -10.80 7.18
C LYS A 32 5.57 -10.05 7.47
N THR A 33 5.54 -8.72 7.29
CA THR A 33 4.33 -7.93 7.53
C THR A 33 3.22 -8.29 6.55
N SER A 34 3.55 -8.69 5.31
CA SER A 34 2.55 -9.08 4.33
C SER A 34 1.68 -10.25 4.82
N GLN A 35 2.21 -11.10 5.70
CA GLN A 35 1.49 -12.27 6.21
C GLN A 35 0.25 -11.88 7.01
N TYR A 36 0.25 -10.73 7.68
CA TYR A 36 -0.94 -10.26 8.41
C TYR A 36 -1.65 -9.12 7.70
N ILE A 37 -0.95 -8.30 6.90
CA ILE A 37 -1.55 -7.18 6.18
C ILE A 37 -2.44 -7.67 5.04
N ILE A 38 -1.96 -8.61 4.22
CA ILE A 38 -2.72 -9.08 3.05
C ILE A 38 -4.07 -9.67 3.44
N PRO A 39 -4.17 -10.59 4.42
CA PRO A 39 -5.48 -11.09 4.84
C PRO A 39 -6.40 -9.98 5.38
N ALA A 40 -5.85 -9.00 6.09
CA ALA A 40 -6.63 -7.89 6.63
C ALA A 40 -7.20 -7.00 5.54
N ILE A 41 -6.37 -6.63 4.55
CA ILE A 41 -6.82 -5.80 3.42
C ILE A 41 -7.86 -6.53 2.57
N ARG A 42 -7.68 -7.82 2.34
CA ARG A 42 -8.57 -8.61 1.49
C ARG A 42 -9.98 -8.73 2.04
N ARG A 43 -10.19 -8.46 3.33
CA ARG A 43 -11.52 -8.45 3.94
C ARG A 43 -12.25 -7.13 3.75
N LEU A 44 -11.57 -6.09 3.31
CA LEU A 44 -12.18 -4.76 3.17
C LEU A 44 -13.00 -4.67 1.88
N PRO A 45 -14.21 -4.11 1.96
CA PRO A 45 -15.00 -3.91 0.75
C PRO A 45 -14.38 -2.85 -0.16
N GLY A 46 -14.57 -3.01 -1.46
CA GLY A 46 -14.21 -2.01 -2.44
C GLY A 46 -12.79 -2.08 -2.99
N LEU A 47 -11.98 -3.00 -2.53
CA LEU A 47 -10.62 -3.18 -3.05
C LEU A 47 -10.66 -3.80 -4.45
N LEU A 48 -10.03 -3.14 -5.42
CA LEU A 48 -9.94 -3.61 -6.81
C LEU A 48 -8.56 -4.18 -7.14
N HIS A 49 -7.49 -3.49 -6.71
CA HIS A 49 -6.12 -3.94 -6.93
C HIS A 49 -5.24 -3.52 -5.76
N PHE A 50 -4.20 -4.30 -5.49
CA PHE A 50 -3.21 -3.97 -4.48
C PHE A 50 -1.83 -4.41 -4.96
N TYR A 51 -0.86 -3.51 -4.87
CA TYR A 51 0.53 -3.76 -5.24
C TYR A 51 1.45 -3.24 -4.15
N ALA A 52 2.54 -3.95 -3.90
CA ALA A 52 3.58 -3.50 -2.97
C ALA A 52 4.94 -3.91 -3.53
N GLY A 53 5.93 -3.06 -3.31
CA GLY A 53 7.28 -3.36 -3.75
C GLY A 53 8.32 -2.64 -2.94
N VAL A 54 9.47 -3.28 -2.77
CA VAL A 54 10.65 -2.73 -2.09
C VAL A 54 11.77 -2.64 -3.12
N SER A 55 12.21 -1.40 -3.39
CA SER A 55 13.36 -1.19 -4.27
C SER A 55 14.66 -1.32 -3.47
N PRO A 56 15.68 -2.05 -3.98
CA PRO A 56 16.99 -2.10 -3.33
C PRO A 56 17.66 -0.74 -3.19
N LYS A 57 17.13 0.29 -3.87
CA LYS A 57 17.65 1.64 -3.82
C LYS A 57 17.08 2.51 -2.70
N GLY A 58 16.37 1.91 -1.75
CA GLY A 58 15.91 2.61 -0.56
C GLY A 58 14.52 3.18 -0.63
N SER A 59 13.67 2.64 -1.49
CA SER A 59 12.30 3.11 -1.65
C SER A 59 11.30 1.96 -1.55
N ILE A 60 10.16 2.24 -0.93
CA ILE A 60 9.04 1.31 -0.82
C ILE A 60 7.81 1.99 -1.38
N VAL A 61 6.97 1.22 -2.08
CA VAL A 61 5.69 1.72 -2.54
C VAL A 61 4.60 0.70 -2.26
N GLN A 62 3.43 1.18 -1.86
CA GLN A 62 2.19 0.42 -1.85
C GLN A 62 1.18 1.20 -2.67
N VAL A 63 0.58 0.54 -3.64
CA VAL A 63 -0.43 1.13 -4.51
C VAL A 63 -1.68 0.28 -4.42
N SER A 64 -2.81 0.90 -4.11
CA SER A 64 -4.09 0.22 -4.09
C SER A 64 -5.11 1.00 -4.89
N VAL A 65 -6.02 0.27 -5.51
CA VAL A 65 -7.11 0.86 -6.30
C VAL A 65 -8.42 0.45 -5.66
N TRP A 66 -9.29 1.43 -5.44
CA TRP A 66 -10.54 1.26 -4.72
C TRP A 66 -11.71 1.78 -5.55
N ASP A 67 -12.88 1.23 -5.33
CA ASP A 67 -14.09 1.67 -6.04
C ASP A 67 -14.54 3.07 -5.63
N THR A 68 -14.29 3.48 -4.37
CA THR A 68 -14.64 4.80 -3.84
C THR A 68 -13.56 5.32 -2.90
N ASP A 69 -13.57 6.64 -2.70
CA ASP A 69 -12.69 7.27 -1.73
C ASP A 69 -12.98 6.81 -0.29
N GLU A 70 -14.25 6.60 0.04
CA GLU A 70 -14.65 6.09 1.36
C GLU A 70 -14.02 4.72 1.64
N HIS A 71 -14.04 3.82 0.66
CA HIS A 71 -13.44 2.50 0.82
C HIS A 71 -11.92 2.58 0.91
N ALA A 72 -11.29 3.46 0.14
CA ALA A 72 -9.83 3.69 0.26
C ALA A 72 -9.46 4.16 1.66
N ALA A 73 -10.27 5.03 2.25
CA ALA A 73 -10.02 5.61 3.57
C ALA A 73 -10.09 4.56 4.70
N GLN A 74 -10.63 3.38 4.46
CA GLN A 74 -10.61 2.29 5.44
C GLN A 74 -9.18 1.94 5.88
N LEU A 75 -8.19 2.11 5.00
CA LEU A 75 -6.80 1.84 5.33
C LEU A 75 -6.25 2.75 6.42
N ASP A 76 -6.82 3.93 6.61
CA ASP A 76 -6.39 4.86 7.67
C ASP A 76 -6.74 4.32 9.07
N ARG A 77 -7.64 3.35 9.15
CA ARG A 77 -8.13 2.78 10.41
C ARG A 77 -7.84 1.28 10.55
N LEU A 78 -7.17 0.69 9.56
CA LEU A 78 -6.84 -0.73 9.61
C LEU A 78 -5.63 -0.94 10.52
N LYS A 79 -5.85 -1.53 11.70
CA LYS A 79 -4.83 -1.73 12.71
C LYS A 79 -3.57 -2.43 12.18
N GLU A 80 -3.76 -3.50 11.39
CA GLU A 80 -2.65 -4.26 10.82
C GLU A 80 -1.75 -3.39 9.94
N MET A 81 -2.29 -2.34 9.33
CA MET A 81 -1.54 -1.43 8.48
C MET A 81 -0.95 -0.26 9.28
N VAL A 82 -1.80 0.48 10.01
CA VAL A 82 -1.41 1.77 10.60
C VAL A 82 -0.74 1.62 11.95
N VAL A 83 -0.88 0.49 12.61
CA VAL A 83 -0.25 0.20 13.90
C VAL A 83 0.82 -0.86 13.74
N ASP A 84 0.43 -2.08 13.41
CA ASP A 84 1.34 -3.24 13.45
C ASP A 84 2.38 -3.18 12.32
N GLY A 85 1.94 -2.97 11.09
CA GLY A 85 2.84 -2.89 9.92
C GLY A 85 3.80 -1.71 10.02
N ARG A 86 3.28 -0.54 10.41
CA ARG A 86 4.09 0.65 10.57
C ARG A 86 5.16 0.45 11.64
N ARG A 87 4.77 -0.08 12.80
CA ARG A 87 5.71 -0.38 13.89
C ARG A 87 6.83 -1.32 13.43
N ASP A 88 6.48 -2.41 12.75
CA ASP A 88 7.45 -3.42 12.34
C ASP A 88 8.40 -2.89 11.28
N MET A 89 7.92 -2.03 10.37
CA MET A 89 8.75 -1.41 9.35
C MET A 89 9.64 -0.30 9.93
N GLU A 90 9.11 0.52 10.83
CA GLU A 90 9.90 1.56 11.51
C GLU A 90 11.04 0.95 12.34
N ALA A 91 10.82 -0.23 12.89
CA ALA A 91 11.84 -0.96 13.66
C ALA A 91 13.07 -1.33 12.83
N VAL A 92 12.95 -1.43 11.51
CA VAL A 92 14.09 -1.69 10.61
C VAL A 92 14.52 -0.43 9.85
N GLY A 93 14.10 0.74 10.31
CA GLY A 93 14.60 2.02 9.80
C GLY A 93 13.81 2.61 8.64
N VAL A 94 12.57 2.19 8.44
CA VAL A 94 11.72 2.74 7.40
C VAL A 94 11.06 4.04 7.87
N THR A 95 11.09 5.06 7.02
CA THR A 95 10.43 6.34 7.25
C THR A 95 9.29 6.51 6.24
N PHE A 96 8.09 6.72 6.74
CA PHE A 96 6.89 6.89 5.90
C PHE A 96 6.65 8.36 5.59
N THR A 97 6.14 8.62 4.37
CA THR A 97 5.70 9.94 3.95
C THR A 97 4.17 10.01 4.02
N PRO A 98 3.56 11.21 3.97
CA PRO A 98 2.12 11.34 3.94
C PRO A 98 1.49 10.56 2.79
N ILE A 99 0.31 9.99 3.05
CA ILE A 99 -0.42 9.15 2.09
C ILE A 99 -1.57 9.97 1.52
N PHE A 100 -1.74 9.88 0.19
CA PHE A 100 -2.82 10.57 -0.49
C PHE A 100 -3.64 9.60 -1.32
N ASN A 101 -4.94 9.86 -1.41
CA ASN A 101 -5.84 9.21 -2.34
C ASN A 101 -6.06 10.15 -3.53
N TYR A 102 -5.96 9.61 -4.73
CA TYR A 102 -6.09 10.37 -5.97
C TYR A 102 -7.31 9.88 -6.74
N PRO A 103 -8.25 10.75 -7.09
CA PRO A 103 -9.25 10.39 -8.09
C PRO A 103 -8.55 9.95 -9.38
N ILE A 104 -9.07 8.92 -10.02
CA ILE A 104 -8.48 8.45 -11.27
C ILE A 104 -9.09 9.26 -12.42
N ASP A 105 -8.28 10.12 -13.04
CA ASP A 105 -8.73 10.96 -14.13
C ASP A 105 -8.82 10.17 -15.44
N TRP A 106 -7.87 9.28 -15.68
CA TRP A 106 -7.86 8.42 -16.84
C TRP A 106 -7.07 7.16 -16.54
N SER A 107 -7.43 6.09 -17.20
CA SER A 107 -6.78 4.80 -17.06
C SER A 107 -6.73 4.09 -18.39
N TRP A 108 -5.78 3.17 -18.52
CA TRP A 108 -5.58 2.39 -19.71
C TRP A 108 -5.18 0.97 -19.33
N THR A 109 -5.87 -0.02 -19.92
CA THR A 109 -5.50 -1.42 -19.78
C THR A 109 -5.09 -1.96 -21.14
N VAL A 110 -3.93 -2.58 -21.19
CA VAL A 110 -3.37 -3.11 -22.44
C VAL A 110 -3.89 -4.52 -22.70
#